data_bd86b4c74b261533eba0c495dff87b44
#
_entry.id   bd86b4c74b261533eba0c495dff87b44
#
_cell.length_a   1.000
_cell.length_b   1.000
_cell.length_c   1.000
_cell.angle_alpha   90.00
_cell.angle_beta   90.00
_cell.angle_gamma   90.00
#
_symmetry.space_group_name_H-M   'P 1'
#
loop_
_entity.id
_entity.type
_entity.pdbx_description
1 polymer ?
#
loop_
_entity_poly.entity_id
_entity_poly.type
_entity_poly.pdbx_seq_one_letter_code
_entity_poly.pdbx_strand_id
1 'polypeptide(L)'
;MPGIGFLGGSSLADRRPLLVGFRQALAEAGYVERQNVAIEYLWAEGQYDRLPAMAAELVRRQVTVLVAGDGPSALAAKAATTTIPIVFMTGIEPVQGSLIPSLSRPGGNLTGLNLIAGPLPAKQLGLLHELVPAAKVIAVLINPNNANAERDAATVQDAASRIGVHILVARAIAESDFETAFATLARKRAEALLINSDVFFTSRRDQILALAARHALPVMSAWREFPLAGGLISYGPSIAAAYREIGLYTGKILKGAKPADLPVVQPTTFELVINLKTAKTLGLTVPLTLEVAADEVIE
;
A
#
# COMPACT_ATOMS: atom_id res chain seq x y z
N MET A 1 -12.38 7.85 -28.93
CA MET A 1 -11.39 7.01 -28.25
C MET A 1 -11.71 7.06 -26.77
N PRO A 2 -11.92 5.92 -26.08
CA PRO A 2 -12.22 5.95 -24.65
C PRO A 2 -11.04 6.52 -23.84
N GLY A 3 -11.37 7.24 -22.76
CA GLY A 3 -10.41 7.85 -21.85
C GLY A 3 -10.37 7.13 -20.50
N ILE A 4 -9.20 6.81 -20.01
CA ILE A 4 -8.97 6.32 -18.64
C ILE A 4 -8.40 7.47 -17.82
N GLY A 5 -9.03 7.80 -16.69
CA GLY A 5 -8.44 8.68 -15.69
C GLY A 5 -7.77 7.86 -14.60
N PHE A 6 -6.44 7.91 -14.49
CA PHE A 6 -5.71 7.23 -13.42
C PHE A 6 -5.37 8.21 -12.31
N LEU A 7 -5.93 8.00 -11.12
CA LEU A 7 -5.74 8.82 -9.93
C LEU A 7 -4.91 8.05 -8.89
N GLY A 8 -3.82 8.65 -8.43
CA GLY A 8 -2.94 8.05 -7.42
C GLY A 8 -2.48 9.03 -6.35
N GLY A 9 -2.43 8.57 -5.10
CA GLY A 9 -1.94 9.34 -3.96
C GLY A 9 -0.41 9.46 -3.90
N SER A 10 0.32 8.52 -4.52
CA SER A 10 1.79 8.49 -4.57
C SER A 10 2.36 9.33 -5.71
N SER A 11 3.64 9.11 -6.08
CA SER A 11 4.30 9.75 -7.22
C SER A 11 4.29 8.88 -8.48
N LEU A 12 4.40 9.50 -9.66
CA LEU A 12 4.60 8.78 -10.91
C LEU A 12 5.92 7.98 -10.88
N ALA A 13 6.97 8.53 -10.28
CA ALA A 13 8.29 7.89 -10.22
C ALA A 13 8.22 6.53 -9.51
N ASP A 14 7.53 6.47 -8.36
CA ASP A 14 7.35 5.24 -7.59
C ASP A 14 6.48 4.20 -8.31
N ARG A 15 5.51 4.65 -9.11
CA ARG A 15 4.51 3.77 -9.72
C ARG A 15 4.80 3.40 -11.17
N ARG A 16 5.75 4.08 -11.82
CA ARG A 16 6.13 3.81 -13.22
C ARG A 16 6.42 2.34 -13.51
N PRO A 17 7.19 1.60 -12.68
CA PRO A 17 7.43 0.16 -12.92
C PRO A 17 6.14 -0.67 -12.88
N LEU A 18 5.21 -0.33 -11.98
CA LEU A 18 3.96 -1.04 -11.78
C LEU A 18 2.96 -0.79 -12.92
N LEU A 19 2.99 0.40 -13.51
CA LEU A 19 2.17 0.75 -14.68
C LEU A 19 2.46 -0.13 -15.91
N VAL A 20 3.61 -0.79 -15.97
CA VAL A 20 3.92 -1.76 -17.03
C VAL A 20 2.91 -2.90 -17.02
N GLY A 21 2.68 -3.51 -15.85
CA GLY A 21 1.71 -4.60 -15.69
C GLY A 21 0.27 -4.17 -15.98
N PHE A 22 -0.11 -2.95 -15.55
CA PHE A 22 -1.41 -2.35 -15.88
C PHE A 22 -1.62 -2.22 -17.39
N ARG A 23 -0.64 -1.64 -18.11
CA ARG A 23 -0.70 -1.46 -19.57
C ARG A 23 -0.69 -2.78 -20.33
N GLN A 24 0.08 -3.77 -19.87
CA GLN A 24 0.09 -5.11 -20.46
C GLN A 24 -1.30 -5.76 -20.35
N ALA A 25 -1.92 -5.69 -19.18
CA ALA A 25 -3.27 -6.23 -18.97
C ALA A 25 -4.32 -5.51 -19.81
N LEU A 26 -4.21 -4.20 -19.99
CA LEU A 26 -5.06 -3.45 -20.93
C LEU A 26 -4.84 -3.90 -22.38
N ALA A 27 -3.59 -4.12 -22.81
CA ALA A 27 -3.27 -4.58 -24.15
C ALA A 27 -3.84 -5.99 -24.42
N GLU A 28 -3.77 -6.90 -23.45
CA GLU A 28 -4.42 -8.22 -23.50
C GLU A 28 -5.96 -8.11 -23.67
N ALA A 29 -6.55 -7.06 -23.09
CA ALA A 29 -7.95 -6.73 -23.30
C ALA A 29 -8.23 -6.03 -24.65
N GLY A 30 -7.21 -5.75 -25.46
CA GLY A 30 -7.33 -5.08 -26.75
C GLY A 30 -7.21 -3.57 -26.70
N TYR A 31 -6.78 -2.98 -25.57
CA TYR A 31 -6.61 -1.54 -25.40
C TYR A 31 -5.15 -1.15 -25.26
N VAL A 32 -4.61 -0.44 -26.26
CA VAL A 32 -3.22 0.01 -26.30
C VAL A 32 -3.18 1.53 -26.17
N GLU A 33 -2.46 2.02 -25.15
CA GLU A 33 -2.31 3.45 -24.87
C GLU A 33 -1.80 4.19 -26.11
N ARG A 34 -2.40 5.35 -26.44
CA ARG A 34 -2.13 6.20 -27.59
C ARG A 34 -2.51 5.62 -28.96
N GLN A 35 -3.00 4.38 -29.04
CA GLN A 35 -3.52 3.80 -30.27
C GLN A 35 -5.06 3.81 -30.29
N ASN A 36 -5.68 3.22 -29.28
CA ASN A 36 -7.14 3.11 -29.21
C ASN A 36 -7.72 3.42 -27.81
N VAL A 37 -6.88 3.82 -26.85
CA VAL A 37 -7.25 4.33 -25.53
C VAL A 37 -6.32 5.47 -25.13
N ALA A 38 -6.87 6.53 -24.49
CA ALA A 38 -6.10 7.58 -23.84
C ALA A 38 -6.04 7.32 -22.34
N ILE A 39 -4.89 7.56 -21.71
CA ILE A 39 -4.75 7.45 -20.24
C ILE A 39 -4.22 8.79 -19.72
N GLU A 40 -4.97 9.39 -18.80
CA GLU A 40 -4.61 10.59 -18.09
C GLU A 40 -4.21 10.24 -16.66
N TYR A 41 -2.96 10.53 -16.30
CA TYR A 41 -2.42 10.22 -14.98
C TYR A 41 -2.37 11.47 -14.11
N LEU A 42 -2.99 11.41 -12.93
CA LEU A 42 -2.91 12.46 -11.91
C LEU A 42 -2.35 11.86 -10.61
N TRP A 43 -1.27 12.48 -10.10
CA TRP A 43 -0.55 12.01 -8.92
C TRP A 43 -0.52 13.09 -7.85
N ALA A 44 -0.94 12.75 -6.63
CA ALA A 44 -1.04 13.70 -5.52
C ALA A 44 0.29 13.88 -4.75
N GLU A 45 1.36 13.12 -5.08
CA GLU A 45 2.70 13.21 -4.48
C GLU A 45 2.70 13.12 -2.95
N GLY A 46 1.81 12.27 -2.38
CA GLY A 46 1.61 12.11 -0.93
C GLY A 46 0.71 13.17 -0.28
N GLN A 47 0.23 14.16 -1.04
CA GLN A 47 -0.63 15.24 -0.57
C GLN A 47 -2.10 14.87 -0.80
N TYR A 48 -2.72 14.17 0.15
CA TYR A 48 -4.07 13.63 -0.01
C TYR A 48 -5.17 14.69 -0.16
N ASP A 49 -4.96 15.88 0.36
CA ASP A 49 -5.84 17.05 0.22
C ASP A 49 -6.03 17.50 -1.23
N ARG A 50 -5.12 17.14 -2.14
CA ARG A 50 -5.23 17.41 -3.57
C ARG A 50 -6.18 16.45 -4.32
N LEU A 51 -6.40 15.25 -3.78
CA LEU A 51 -7.14 14.17 -4.46
C LEU A 51 -8.58 14.56 -4.83
N PRO A 52 -9.38 15.26 -3.99
CA PRO A 52 -10.73 15.67 -4.37
C PRO A 52 -10.78 16.53 -5.62
N ALA A 53 -9.89 17.53 -5.73
CA ALA A 53 -9.83 18.41 -6.89
C ALA A 53 -9.37 17.66 -8.15
N MET A 54 -8.42 16.73 -8.01
CA MET A 54 -7.94 15.89 -9.12
C MET A 54 -9.03 14.91 -9.60
N ALA A 55 -9.78 14.30 -8.70
CA ALA A 55 -10.91 13.43 -9.06
C ALA A 55 -11.99 14.22 -9.82
N ALA A 56 -12.36 15.41 -9.32
CA ALA A 56 -13.31 16.29 -9.98
C ALA A 56 -12.84 16.71 -11.38
N GLU A 57 -11.54 16.95 -11.56
CA GLU A 57 -10.94 17.25 -12.86
C GLU A 57 -11.11 16.08 -13.86
N LEU A 58 -10.85 14.84 -13.47
CA LEU A 58 -11.05 13.66 -14.32
C LEU A 58 -12.54 13.47 -14.68
N VAL A 59 -13.44 13.73 -13.74
CA VAL A 59 -14.90 13.73 -13.99
C VAL A 59 -15.28 14.80 -15.01
N ARG A 60 -14.76 16.03 -14.88
CA ARG A 60 -15.00 17.13 -15.82
C ARG A 60 -14.50 16.82 -17.22
N ARG A 61 -13.41 16.07 -17.34
CA ARG A 61 -12.86 15.58 -18.63
C ARG A 61 -13.66 14.42 -19.23
N GLN A 62 -14.70 13.95 -18.53
CA GLN A 62 -15.59 12.90 -19.00
C GLN A 62 -14.85 11.60 -19.38
N VAL A 63 -13.91 11.18 -18.53
CA VAL A 63 -13.23 9.90 -18.72
C VAL A 63 -14.25 8.75 -18.75
N THR A 64 -13.99 7.73 -19.55
CA THR A 64 -14.88 6.57 -19.69
C THR A 64 -14.83 5.67 -18.45
N VAL A 65 -13.67 5.58 -17.80
CA VAL A 65 -13.44 4.84 -16.56
C VAL A 65 -12.40 5.56 -15.71
N LEU A 66 -12.61 5.58 -14.40
CA LEU A 66 -11.69 6.14 -13.43
C LEU A 66 -10.98 4.99 -12.70
N VAL A 67 -9.67 4.98 -12.71
CA VAL A 67 -8.84 4.02 -11.97
C VAL A 67 -8.28 4.73 -10.74
N ALA A 68 -8.56 4.21 -9.55
CA ALA A 68 -8.07 4.73 -8.29
C ALA A 68 -7.01 3.78 -7.70
N GLY A 69 -5.74 4.20 -7.75
CA GLY A 69 -4.59 3.36 -7.48
C GLY A 69 -4.25 3.14 -5.99
N ASP A 70 -5.07 3.66 -5.08
CA ASP A 70 -4.92 3.51 -3.62
C ASP A 70 -6.20 3.92 -2.88
N GLY A 71 -6.25 3.68 -1.56
CA GLY A 71 -7.42 3.94 -0.73
C GLY A 71 -7.87 5.42 -0.71
N PRO A 72 -6.99 6.39 -0.43
CA PRO A 72 -7.34 7.81 -0.51
C PRO A 72 -7.90 8.23 -1.87
N SER A 73 -7.29 7.75 -2.97
CA SER A 73 -7.78 7.99 -4.33
C SER A 73 -9.16 7.38 -4.58
N ALA A 74 -9.43 6.17 -4.05
CA ALA A 74 -10.72 5.50 -4.16
C ALA A 74 -11.83 6.29 -3.45
N LEU A 75 -11.56 6.82 -2.27
CA LEU A 75 -12.51 7.67 -1.53
C LEU A 75 -12.80 8.97 -2.29
N ALA A 76 -11.76 9.63 -2.80
CA ALA A 76 -11.91 10.85 -3.60
C ALA A 76 -12.69 10.61 -4.89
N ALA A 77 -12.40 9.53 -5.62
CA ALA A 77 -13.11 9.14 -6.83
C ALA A 77 -14.59 8.85 -6.56
N LYS A 78 -14.91 8.10 -5.49
CA LYS A 78 -16.30 7.83 -5.07
C LYS A 78 -17.07 9.10 -4.78
N ALA A 79 -16.45 10.06 -4.08
CA ALA A 79 -17.09 11.33 -3.76
C ALA A 79 -17.33 12.21 -5.00
N ALA A 80 -16.49 12.08 -6.04
CA ALA A 80 -16.56 12.91 -7.23
C ALA A 80 -17.61 12.45 -8.26
N THR A 81 -17.98 11.16 -8.30
CA THR A 81 -18.94 10.65 -9.28
C THR A 81 -19.69 9.42 -8.80
N THR A 82 -20.98 9.33 -9.22
CA THR A 82 -21.84 8.16 -9.02
C THR A 82 -22.15 7.43 -10.34
N THR A 83 -21.65 7.93 -11.46
CA THR A 83 -22.02 7.44 -12.82
C THR A 83 -20.84 6.89 -13.59
N ILE A 84 -19.65 7.55 -13.51
CA ILE A 84 -18.46 7.03 -14.18
C ILE A 84 -17.99 5.76 -13.45
N PRO A 85 -17.77 4.65 -14.17
CA PRO A 85 -17.18 3.45 -13.60
C PRO A 85 -15.88 3.71 -12.89
N ILE A 86 -15.70 3.15 -11.69
CA ILE A 86 -14.49 3.27 -10.89
C ILE A 86 -13.91 1.88 -10.66
N VAL A 87 -12.66 1.67 -11.08
CA VAL A 87 -11.87 0.50 -10.73
C VAL A 87 -10.87 0.93 -9.66
N PHE A 88 -11.06 0.46 -8.44
CA PHE A 88 -10.19 0.84 -7.32
C PHE A 88 -9.22 -0.27 -6.92
N MET A 89 -8.10 0.14 -6.35
CA MET A 89 -7.23 -0.68 -5.52
C MET A 89 -7.17 -0.02 -4.15
N THR A 90 -7.42 -0.77 -3.07
CA THR A 90 -7.44 -0.18 -1.74
C THR A 90 -6.79 -1.08 -0.69
N GLY A 91 -6.05 -0.46 0.22
CA GLY A 91 -5.64 -1.06 1.49
C GLY A 91 -6.58 -0.68 2.65
N ILE A 92 -7.70 0.02 2.36
CA ILE A 92 -8.77 0.29 3.33
C ILE A 92 -9.78 -0.85 3.21
N GLU A 93 -10.31 -1.34 4.34
CA GLU A 93 -11.39 -2.31 4.31
C GLU A 93 -12.62 -1.69 3.61
N PRO A 94 -13.02 -2.16 2.41
CA PRO A 94 -13.90 -1.38 1.56
C PRO A 94 -15.36 -1.36 2.01
N VAL A 95 -15.81 -2.37 2.79
CA VAL A 95 -17.18 -2.41 3.32
C VAL A 95 -17.27 -1.53 4.57
N GLN A 96 -16.36 -1.68 5.54
CA GLN A 96 -16.32 -0.86 6.75
C GLN A 96 -15.98 0.61 6.43
N GLY A 97 -15.09 0.83 5.45
CA GLY A 97 -14.77 2.15 4.91
C GLY A 97 -15.86 2.74 4.03
N SER A 98 -17.03 2.09 3.95
CA SER A 98 -18.19 2.56 3.19
C SER A 98 -17.92 2.82 1.70
N LEU A 99 -16.90 2.17 1.11
CA LEU A 99 -16.67 2.25 -0.33
C LEU A 99 -17.74 1.50 -1.11
N ILE A 100 -18.05 0.27 -0.68
CA ILE A 100 -19.01 -0.63 -1.30
C ILE A 100 -19.82 -1.38 -0.24
N PRO A 101 -21.03 -1.86 -0.56
CA PRO A 101 -21.85 -2.62 0.39
C PRO A 101 -21.36 -4.06 0.63
N SER A 102 -20.69 -4.68 -0.35
CA SER A 102 -20.25 -6.07 -0.27
C SER A 102 -19.14 -6.36 -1.30
N LEU A 103 -18.18 -7.22 -0.96
CA LEU A 103 -17.12 -7.64 -1.89
C LEU A 103 -17.68 -8.45 -3.08
N SER A 104 -18.61 -9.36 -2.83
CA SER A 104 -19.19 -10.20 -3.87
C SER A 104 -20.18 -9.47 -4.78
N ARG A 105 -20.82 -8.41 -4.28
CA ARG A 105 -21.76 -7.57 -5.01
C ARG A 105 -21.52 -6.10 -4.65
N PRO A 106 -20.51 -5.47 -5.26
CA PRO A 106 -20.12 -4.10 -4.90
C PRO A 106 -21.22 -3.08 -5.16
N GLY A 107 -22.09 -3.34 -6.14
CA GLY A 107 -23.18 -2.43 -6.49
C GLY A 107 -22.70 -1.08 -7.03
N GLY A 108 -23.62 -0.27 -7.53
CA GLY A 108 -23.26 1.07 -8.02
C GLY A 108 -22.23 1.08 -9.15
N ASN A 109 -21.34 2.07 -9.11
CA ASN A 109 -20.32 2.31 -10.13
C ASN A 109 -18.89 1.92 -9.72
N LEU A 110 -18.71 1.23 -8.57
CA LEU A 110 -17.39 0.86 -8.04
C LEU A 110 -17.17 -0.65 -8.13
N THR A 111 -15.95 -1.05 -8.51
CA THR A 111 -15.39 -2.40 -8.37
C THR A 111 -13.88 -2.32 -8.26
N GLY A 112 -13.18 -3.43 -8.02
CA GLY A 112 -11.71 -3.41 -7.98
C GLY A 112 -11.10 -4.46 -7.05
N LEU A 113 -10.04 -4.05 -6.34
CA LEU A 113 -9.24 -4.91 -5.47
C LEU A 113 -9.19 -4.37 -4.04
N ASN A 114 -9.36 -5.27 -3.09
CA ASN A 114 -9.03 -5.03 -1.69
C ASN A 114 -7.71 -5.72 -1.34
N LEU A 115 -6.65 -4.95 -1.10
CA LEU A 115 -5.32 -5.47 -0.75
C LEU A 115 -5.22 -6.04 0.67
N ILE A 116 -6.24 -5.81 1.52
CA ILE A 116 -6.26 -6.36 2.87
C ILE A 116 -6.84 -7.78 2.83
N ALA A 117 -6.02 -8.73 3.22
CA ALA A 117 -6.45 -10.09 3.47
C ALA A 117 -6.03 -10.48 4.90
N GLY A 118 -6.99 -10.55 5.80
CA GLY A 118 -6.76 -10.98 7.17
C GLY A 118 -5.92 -10.02 8.04
N PRO A 119 -5.35 -10.52 9.15
CA PRO A 119 -4.62 -9.71 10.13
C PRO A 119 -3.16 -9.47 9.70
N LEU A 120 -2.95 -8.85 8.55
CA LEU A 120 -1.62 -8.58 7.99
C LEU A 120 -0.68 -7.87 8.98
N PRO A 121 -1.08 -6.81 9.71
CA PRO A 121 -0.19 -6.13 10.66
C PRO A 121 0.29 -7.05 11.80
N ALA A 122 -0.56 -7.96 12.27
CA ALA A 122 -0.16 -8.94 13.29
C ALA A 122 0.85 -9.97 12.75
N LYS A 123 0.70 -10.41 11.49
CA LYS A 123 1.66 -11.32 10.85
C LYS A 123 3.00 -10.63 10.64
N GLN A 124 2.98 -9.35 10.22
CA GLN A 124 4.19 -8.55 10.08
C GLN A 124 4.95 -8.40 11.40
N LEU A 125 4.22 -8.12 12.50
CA LEU A 125 4.83 -8.09 13.83
C LEU A 125 5.49 -9.43 14.19
N GLY A 126 4.81 -10.55 13.94
CA GLY A 126 5.36 -11.89 14.19
C GLY A 126 6.67 -12.14 13.44
N LEU A 127 6.71 -11.83 12.14
CA LEU A 127 7.90 -11.98 11.31
C LEU A 127 9.04 -11.04 11.76
N LEU A 128 8.73 -9.81 12.15
CA LEU A 128 9.72 -8.88 12.68
C LEU A 128 10.28 -9.38 14.01
N HIS A 129 9.42 -9.89 14.89
CA HIS A 129 9.86 -10.45 16.19
C HIS A 129 10.69 -11.73 16.03
N GLU A 130 10.42 -12.54 15.00
CA GLU A 130 11.26 -13.71 14.68
C GLU A 130 12.68 -13.31 14.28
N LEU A 131 12.86 -12.15 13.61
CA LEU A 131 14.16 -11.58 13.26
C LEU A 131 14.85 -10.89 14.44
N VAL A 132 14.11 -10.34 15.37
CA VAL A 132 14.63 -9.62 16.55
C VAL A 132 14.00 -10.15 17.85
N PRO A 133 14.21 -11.44 18.20
CA PRO A 133 13.49 -12.08 19.30
C PRO A 133 13.79 -11.50 20.69
N ALA A 134 14.89 -10.77 20.82
CA ALA A 134 15.25 -10.08 22.07
C ALA A 134 14.51 -8.76 22.26
N ALA A 135 13.87 -8.21 21.21
CA ALA A 135 13.21 -6.91 21.26
C ALA A 135 12.01 -6.95 22.24
N LYS A 136 12.02 -6.00 23.18
CA LYS A 136 10.95 -5.76 24.14
C LYS A 136 10.06 -4.59 23.78
N VAL A 137 10.59 -3.64 23.00
CA VAL A 137 9.89 -2.45 22.56
C VAL A 137 9.96 -2.33 21.04
N ILE A 138 8.83 -2.51 20.38
CA ILE A 138 8.72 -2.36 18.92
C ILE A 138 7.86 -1.12 18.64
N ALA A 139 8.38 -0.25 17.77
CA ALA A 139 7.65 0.92 17.32
C ALA A 139 6.72 0.58 16.16
N VAL A 140 5.59 1.27 16.09
CA VAL A 140 4.70 1.30 14.92
C VAL A 140 4.55 2.72 14.44
N LEU A 141 4.98 3.01 13.21
CA LEU A 141 4.79 4.32 12.59
C LEU A 141 3.48 4.33 11.82
N ILE A 142 2.58 5.23 12.17
CA ILE A 142 1.27 5.41 11.54
C ILE A 142 1.06 6.82 11.02
N ASN A 143 0.26 6.94 9.96
CA ASN A 143 -0.26 8.21 9.46
C ASN A 143 -1.72 8.35 9.90
N PRO A 144 -2.08 9.25 10.86
CA PRO A 144 -3.45 9.42 11.32
C PRO A 144 -4.46 9.79 10.22
N ASN A 145 -3.98 10.34 9.08
CA ASN A 145 -4.84 10.65 7.93
C ASN A 145 -5.22 9.39 7.12
N ASN A 146 -4.61 8.24 7.42
CA ASN A 146 -4.99 6.96 6.84
C ASN A 146 -6.12 6.33 7.67
N ALA A 147 -7.25 6.04 7.03
CA ALA A 147 -8.45 5.51 7.70
C ALA A 147 -8.23 4.18 8.47
N ASN A 148 -7.17 3.44 8.15
CA ASN A 148 -6.83 2.18 8.84
C ASN A 148 -5.86 2.35 10.01
N ALA A 149 -5.18 3.49 10.13
CA ALA A 149 -4.01 3.67 10.98
C ALA A 149 -4.22 3.21 12.43
N GLU A 150 -5.26 3.70 13.07
CA GLU A 150 -5.53 3.38 14.48
C GLU A 150 -6.00 1.92 14.66
N ARG A 151 -6.80 1.39 13.73
CA ARG A 151 -7.22 -0.01 13.74
C ARG A 151 -6.02 -0.95 13.59
N ASP A 152 -5.14 -0.68 12.66
CA ASP A 152 -3.96 -1.50 12.41
C ASP A 152 -2.99 -1.43 13.59
N ALA A 153 -2.81 -0.24 14.20
CA ALA A 153 -2.05 -0.09 15.43
C ALA A 153 -2.63 -0.90 16.59
N ALA A 154 -3.96 -0.89 16.77
CA ALA A 154 -4.64 -1.71 17.77
C ALA A 154 -4.44 -3.21 17.51
N THR A 155 -4.52 -3.65 16.24
CA THR A 155 -4.26 -5.04 15.85
C THR A 155 -2.83 -5.46 16.21
N VAL A 156 -1.84 -4.58 15.99
CA VAL A 156 -0.43 -4.84 16.38
C VAL A 156 -0.29 -4.88 17.90
N GLN A 157 -0.95 -3.98 18.65
CA GLN A 157 -0.92 -3.98 20.13
C GLN A 157 -1.50 -5.26 20.70
N ASP A 158 -2.64 -5.73 20.17
CA ASP A 158 -3.27 -7.00 20.61
C ASP A 158 -2.36 -8.20 20.32
N ALA A 159 -1.72 -8.23 19.15
CA ALA A 159 -0.76 -9.30 18.82
C ALA A 159 0.48 -9.26 19.73
N ALA A 160 1.02 -8.06 19.99
CA ALA A 160 2.20 -7.84 20.82
C ALA A 160 1.99 -8.27 22.27
N SER A 161 0.80 -8.05 22.82
CA SER A 161 0.46 -8.48 24.19
C SER A 161 0.61 -9.98 24.39
N ARG A 162 0.35 -10.77 23.34
CA ARG A 162 0.43 -12.26 23.38
C ARG A 162 1.87 -12.77 23.36
N ILE A 163 2.82 -11.96 22.87
CA ILE A 163 4.24 -12.32 22.76
C ILE A 163 5.11 -11.54 23.75
N GLY A 164 4.49 -10.76 24.65
CA GLY A 164 5.20 -10.02 25.70
C GLY A 164 6.03 -8.82 25.18
N VAL A 165 5.64 -8.23 24.05
CA VAL A 165 6.28 -7.05 23.45
C VAL A 165 5.45 -5.80 23.72
N HIS A 166 6.11 -4.70 24.04
CA HIS A 166 5.49 -3.38 24.20
C HIS A 166 5.48 -2.63 22.88
N ILE A 167 4.32 -2.11 22.48
CA ILE A 167 4.18 -1.32 21.25
C ILE A 167 4.22 0.17 21.57
N LEU A 168 5.11 0.87 20.85
CA LEU A 168 5.24 2.32 20.88
C LEU A 168 4.67 2.91 19.57
N VAL A 169 3.51 3.54 19.63
CA VAL A 169 2.89 4.17 18.45
C VAL A 169 3.51 5.55 18.21
N ALA A 170 4.15 5.72 17.06
CA ALA A 170 4.64 7.01 16.56
C ALA A 170 3.71 7.49 15.42
N ARG A 171 3.47 8.80 15.36
CA ARG A 171 2.58 9.41 14.37
C ARG A 171 3.35 10.41 13.51
N ALA A 172 3.09 10.40 12.19
CA ALA A 172 3.62 11.38 11.25
C ALA A 172 2.59 11.64 10.15
N ILE A 173 2.27 12.89 9.89
CA ILE A 173 1.37 13.34 8.81
C ILE A 173 2.11 14.15 7.76
N ALA A 174 3.33 14.64 8.09
CA ALA A 174 4.20 15.43 7.23
C ALA A 174 5.66 15.01 7.41
N GLU A 175 6.52 15.38 6.45
CA GLU A 175 7.96 15.10 6.52
C GLU A 175 8.63 15.70 7.75
N SER A 176 8.18 16.89 8.18
CA SER A 176 8.67 17.56 9.39
C SER A 176 8.48 16.75 10.67
N ASP A 177 7.55 15.79 10.68
CA ASP A 177 7.26 15.00 11.88
C ASP A 177 8.27 13.87 12.08
N PHE A 178 8.96 13.42 11.02
CA PHE A 178 9.82 12.24 11.08
C PHE A 178 10.96 12.39 12.09
N GLU A 179 11.67 13.52 12.09
CA GLU A 179 12.77 13.74 13.04
C GLU A 179 12.29 13.67 14.49
N THR A 180 11.15 14.29 14.80
CA THR A 180 10.55 14.28 16.15
C THR A 180 10.08 12.87 16.53
N ALA A 181 9.46 12.14 15.57
CA ALA A 181 9.04 10.77 15.77
C ALA A 181 10.25 9.90 16.12
N PHE A 182 11.30 9.91 15.30
CA PHE A 182 12.49 9.07 15.51
C PHE A 182 13.28 9.47 16.78
N ALA A 183 13.38 10.75 17.13
CA ALA A 183 13.93 11.17 18.40
C ALA A 183 13.14 10.60 19.60
N THR A 184 11.82 10.51 19.47
CA THR A 184 10.96 9.88 20.49
C THR A 184 11.18 8.38 20.57
N LEU A 185 11.32 7.69 19.42
CA LEU A 185 11.65 6.26 19.37
C LEU A 185 12.97 5.97 20.07
N ALA A 186 14.00 6.74 19.79
CA ALA A 186 15.33 6.61 20.42
C ALA A 186 15.25 6.81 21.94
N ARG A 187 14.58 7.90 22.40
CA ARG A 187 14.41 8.18 23.84
C ARG A 187 13.65 7.07 24.57
N LYS A 188 12.68 6.43 23.88
CA LYS A 188 11.87 5.33 24.41
C LYS A 188 12.52 3.95 24.16
N ARG A 189 13.74 3.93 23.58
CA ARG A 189 14.52 2.72 23.32
C ARG A 189 13.74 1.70 22.47
N ALA A 190 13.11 2.16 21.40
CA ALA A 190 12.55 1.25 20.40
C ALA A 190 13.68 0.41 19.78
N GLU A 191 13.45 -0.89 19.63
CA GLU A 191 14.44 -1.87 19.16
C GLU A 191 14.17 -2.36 17.75
N ALA A 192 12.95 -2.10 17.24
CA ALA A 192 12.56 -2.34 15.86
C ALA A 192 11.42 -1.40 15.46
N LEU A 193 11.18 -1.27 14.16
CA LEU A 193 10.15 -0.40 13.59
C LEU A 193 9.29 -1.17 12.58
N LEU A 194 7.98 -1.20 12.84
CA LEU A 194 6.98 -1.62 11.87
C LEU A 194 6.36 -0.35 11.25
N ILE A 195 6.42 -0.24 9.92
CA ILE A 195 5.80 0.87 9.18
C ILE A 195 4.43 0.42 8.70
N ASN A 196 3.39 1.10 9.16
CA ASN A 196 2.02 0.85 8.70
C ASN A 196 1.89 1.14 7.20
N SER A 197 1.04 0.37 6.51
CA SER A 197 0.80 0.54 5.09
C SER A 197 0.20 1.90 4.77
N ASP A 198 1.00 2.77 4.14
CA ASP A 198 0.59 4.11 3.76
C ASP A 198 1.36 4.61 2.53
N VAL A 199 0.68 5.27 1.59
CA VAL A 199 1.33 5.76 0.36
C VAL A 199 2.24 6.95 0.62
N PHE A 200 1.97 7.77 1.64
CA PHE A 200 2.86 8.85 2.06
C PHE A 200 4.19 8.27 2.56
N PHE A 201 4.16 7.26 3.44
CA PHE A 201 5.39 6.62 3.91
C PHE A 201 6.16 5.92 2.78
N THR A 202 5.46 5.28 1.85
CA THR A 202 6.10 4.66 0.69
C THR A 202 6.81 5.69 -0.18
N SER A 203 6.22 6.87 -0.40
CA SER A 203 6.85 7.94 -1.17
C SER A 203 7.99 8.65 -0.42
N ARG A 204 8.12 8.46 0.88
CA ARG A 204 9.18 9.02 1.75
C ARG A 204 10.07 7.93 2.36
N ARG A 205 10.03 6.71 1.81
CA ARG A 205 10.78 5.55 2.32
C ARG A 205 12.27 5.83 2.51
N ASP A 206 12.90 6.53 1.58
CA ASP A 206 14.34 6.80 1.63
C ASP A 206 14.69 7.67 2.84
N GLN A 207 13.87 8.69 3.14
CA GLN A 207 14.02 9.53 4.32
C GLN A 207 13.78 8.74 5.61
N ILE A 208 12.72 7.94 5.66
CA ILE A 208 12.38 7.10 6.81
C ILE A 208 13.50 6.07 7.06
N LEU A 209 14.00 5.41 6.01
CA LEU A 209 15.07 4.41 6.12
C LEU A 209 16.41 5.03 6.53
N ALA A 210 16.74 6.25 6.06
CA ALA A 210 17.91 6.98 6.51
C ALA A 210 17.85 7.29 8.03
N LEU A 211 16.66 7.66 8.53
CA LEU A 211 16.44 7.87 9.96
C LEU A 211 16.53 6.56 10.74
N ALA A 212 15.93 5.48 10.26
CA ALA A 212 15.99 4.16 10.87
C ALA A 212 17.46 3.67 10.97
N ALA A 213 18.24 3.85 9.91
CA ALA A 213 19.66 3.47 9.88
C ALA A 213 20.48 4.26 10.91
N ARG A 214 20.25 5.57 11.08
CA ARG A 214 20.92 6.40 12.12
C ARG A 214 20.68 5.88 13.53
N HIS A 215 19.54 5.23 13.75
CA HIS A 215 19.16 4.65 15.05
C HIS A 215 19.32 3.14 15.12
N ALA A 216 19.95 2.52 14.11
CA ALA A 216 20.11 1.07 13.99
C ALA A 216 18.80 0.28 14.19
N LEU A 217 17.67 0.81 13.71
CA LEU A 217 16.35 0.19 13.82
C LEU A 217 16.09 -0.78 12.65
N PRO A 218 15.89 -2.08 12.90
CA PRO A 218 15.35 -3.01 11.93
C PRO A 218 13.96 -2.57 11.48
N VAL A 219 13.73 -2.50 10.16
CA VAL A 219 12.46 -2.00 9.57
C VAL A 219 11.70 -3.13 8.90
N MET A 220 10.42 -3.29 9.29
CA MET A 220 9.40 -4.10 8.64
C MET A 220 8.38 -3.20 7.94
N SER A 221 7.97 -3.57 6.73
CA SER A 221 6.86 -2.92 6.03
C SER A 221 5.98 -3.93 5.26
N ALA A 222 4.88 -3.46 4.67
CA ALA A 222 4.07 -4.28 3.76
C ALA A 222 4.68 -4.38 2.35
N TRP A 223 5.55 -3.44 1.96
CA TRP A 223 5.92 -3.21 0.57
C TRP A 223 7.39 -3.52 0.31
N ARG A 224 7.64 -4.30 -0.76
CA ARG A 224 8.99 -4.70 -1.19
C ARG A 224 9.94 -3.54 -1.51
N GLU A 225 9.38 -2.36 -1.77
CA GLU A 225 10.16 -1.14 -2.01
C GLU A 225 11.02 -0.74 -0.82
N PHE A 226 10.61 -1.11 0.41
CA PHE A 226 11.40 -0.83 1.61
C PHE A 226 12.67 -1.68 1.72
N PRO A 227 12.64 -3.02 1.66
CA PRO A 227 13.88 -3.80 1.66
C PRO A 227 14.75 -3.52 0.44
N LEU A 228 14.18 -3.22 -0.74
CA LEU A 228 14.94 -2.78 -1.92
C LEU A 228 15.69 -1.45 -1.69
N ALA A 229 15.15 -0.58 -0.86
CA ALA A 229 15.77 0.71 -0.50
C ALA A 229 16.62 0.65 0.79
N GLY A 230 16.88 -0.55 1.35
CA GLY A 230 17.72 -0.73 2.54
C GLY A 230 16.96 -1.04 3.84
N GLY A 231 15.64 -1.21 3.82
CA GLY A 231 14.88 -1.80 4.91
C GLY A 231 15.26 -3.26 5.14
N LEU A 232 14.85 -3.85 6.28
CA LEU A 232 15.23 -5.23 6.61
C LEU A 232 14.34 -6.26 5.93
N ILE A 233 13.02 -6.09 6.05
CA ILE A 233 12.04 -7.11 5.64
C ILE A 233 10.74 -6.46 5.20
N SER A 234 10.06 -7.07 4.23
CA SER A 234 8.66 -6.77 3.94
C SER A 234 7.83 -8.06 3.82
N TYR A 235 6.57 -7.95 4.20
CA TYR A 235 5.57 -8.99 3.96
C TYR A 235 4.24 -8.34 3.63
N GLY A 236 3.74 -8.58 2.41
CA GLY A 236 2.50 -7.98 1.94
C GLY A 236 2.06 -8.50 0.57
N PRO A 237 0.90 -8.06 0.08
CA PRO A 237 0.42 -8.46 -1.24
C PRO A 237 1.31 -7.92 -2.35
N SER A 238 1.41 -8.66 -3.45
CA SER A 238 2.13 -8.22 -4.65
C SER A 238 1.40 -7.04 -5.30
N ILE A 239 2.00 -5.85 -5.18
CA ILE A 239 1.46 -4.64 -5.83
C ILE A 239 1.55 -4.76 -7.36
N ALA A 240 2.58 -5.42 -7.87
CA ALA A 240 2.72 -5.66 -9.31
C ALA A 240 1.56 -6.50 -9.85
N ALA A 241 1.19 -7.59 -9.15
CA ALA A 241 0.02 -8.39 -9.49
C ALA A 241 -1.28 -7.59 -9.37
N ALA A 242 -1.40 -6.73 -8.35
CA ALA A 242 -2.57 -5.87 -8.18
C ALA A 242 -2.72 -4.85 -9.33
N TYR A 243 -1.63 -4.22 -9.78
CA TYR A 243 -1.66 -3.32 -10.95
C TYR A 243 -2.08 -4.04 -12.24
N ARG A 244 -1.63 -5.28 -12.43
CA ARG A 244 -2.09 -6.10 -13.54
C ARG A 244 -3.60 -6.37 -13.45
N GLU A 245 -4.08 -6.73 -12.28
CA GLU A 245 -5.50 -7.06 -12.07
C GLU A 245 -6.42 -5.85 -12.29
N ILE A 246 -6.06 -4.65 -11.79
CA ILE A 246 -6.84 -3.43 -12.09
C ILE A 246 -6.83 -3.10 -13.58
N GLY A 247 -5.75 -3.44 -14.31
CA GLY A 247 -5.68 -3.35 -15.76
C GLY A 247 -6.70 -4.27 -16.44
N LEU A 248 -6.80 -5.54 -16.01
CA LEU A 248 -7.81 -6.49 -16.51
C LEU A 248 -9.23 -6.01 -16.22
N TYR A 249 -9.51 -5.52 -15.01
CA TYR A 249 -10.80 -4.97 -14.63
C TYR A 249 -11.18 -3.75 -15.46
N THR A 250 -10.23 -2.85 -15.67
CA THR A 250 -10.40 -1.67 -16.52
C THR A 250 -10.75 -2.10 -17.96
N GLY A 251 -10.05 -3.11 -18.48
CA GLY A 251 -10.33 -3.68 -19.80
C GLY A 251 -11.74 -4.29 -19.90
N LYS A 252 -12.21 -5.01 -18.86
CA LYS A 252 -13.58 -5.54 -18.79
C LYS A 252 -14.63 -4.42 -18.83
N ILE A 253 -14.41 -3.34 -18.06
CA ILE A 253 -15.31 -2.17 -18.04
C ILE A 253 -15.35 -1.49 -19.41
N LEU A 254 -14.21 -1.29 -20.07
CA LEU A 254 -14.16 -0.70 -21.40
C LEU A 254 -14.87 -1.56 -22.47
N LYS A 255 -14.99 -2.89 -22.25
CA LYS A 255 -15.78 -3.81 -23.06
C LYS A 255 -17.28 -3.83 -22.71
N GLY A 256 -17.72 -3.00 -21.76
CA GLY A 256 -19.12 -2.87 -21.38
C GLY A 256 -19.55 -3.66 -20.16
N ALA A 257 -18.64 -4.33 -19.44
CA ALA A 257 -18.98 -4.93 -18.16
C ALA A 257 -19.39 -3.86 -17.15
N LYS A 258 -20.40 -4.13 -16.34
CA LYS A 258 -20.87 -3.21 -15.31
C LYS A 258 -20.07 -3.42 -14.02
N PRO A 259 -19.59 -2.37 -13.35
CA PRO A 259 -18.92 -2.49 -12.06
C PRO A 259 -19.71 -3.31 -11.04
N ALA A 260 -21.02 -3.11 -10.98
CA ALA A 260 -21.92 -3.79 -10.06
C ALA A 260 -21.91 -5.33 -10.19
N ASP A 261 -21.57 -5.85 -11.37
CA ASP A 261 -21.56 -7.28 -11.70
C ASP A 261 -20.16 -7.91 -11.53
N LEU A 262 -19.13 -7.09 -11.26
CA LEU A 262 -17.77 -7.54 -11.07
C LEU A 262 -17.44 -7.56 -9.56
N PRO A 263 -17.22 -8.73 -8.95
CA PRO A 263 -16.89 -8.82 -7.54
C PRO A 263 -15.55 -8.14 -7.25
N VAL A 264 -15.41 -7.57 -6.07
CA VAL A 264 -14.12 -7.07 -5.59
C VAL A 264 -13.27 -8.26 -5.17
N VAL A 265 -12.08 -8.38 -5.77
CA VAL A 265 -11.16 -9.48 -5.48
C VAL A 265 -10.16 -9.10 -4.40
N GLN A 266 -9.65 -10.13 -3.72
CA GLN A 266 -8.57 -10.01 -2.73
C GLN A 266 -7.33 -10.72 -3.27
N PRO A 267 -6.11 -10.25 -2.96
CA PRO A 267 -4.89 -10.91 -3.38
C PRO A 267 -4.80 -12.28 -2.71
N THR A 268 -4.36 -13.26 -3.48
CA THR A 268 -4.05 -14.62 -3.01
C THR A 268 -2.56 -14.83 -2.86
N THR A 269 -1.75 -13.93 -3.42
CA THR A 269 -0.29 -14.01 -3.39
C THR A 269 0.28 -12.91 -2.50
N PHE A 270 1.05 -13.32 -1.51
CA PHE A 270 1.84 -12.45 -0.63
C PHE A 270 3.30 -12.66 -0.91
N GLU A 271 4.09 -11.62 -0.81
CA GLU A 271 5.54 -11.64 -1.03
C GLU A 271 6.26 -11.38 0.29
N LEU A 272 7.20 -12.27 0.62
CA LEU A 272 8.17 -12.09 1.70
C LEU A 272 9.52 -11.73 1.08
N VAL A 273 10.01 -10.53 1.36
CA VAL A 273 11.32 -10.06 0.86
C VAL A 273 12.22 -9.73 2.04
N ILE A 274 13.44 -10.24 2.04
CA ILE A 274 14.42 -10.06 3.12
C ILE A 274 15.71 -9.48 2.54
N ASN A 275 16.28 -8.45 3.20
CA ASN A 275 17.55 -7.85 2.84
C ASN A 275 18.65 -8.32 3.78
N LEU A 276 19.49 -9.26 3.32
CA LEU A 276 20.60 -9.81 4.10
C LEU A 276 21.73 -8.81 4.30
N LYS A 277 21.95 -7.84 3.38
CA LYS A 277 22.92 -6.75 3.60
C LYS A 277 22.53 -5.92 4.81
N THR A 278 21.24 -5.58 4.90
CA THR A 278 20.72 -4.82 6.03
C THR A 278 20.77 -5.64 7.32
N ALA A 279 20.40 -6.93 7.27
CA ALA A 279 20.52 -7.83 8.41
C ALA A 279 21.96 -7.87 8.94
N LYS A 280 22.94 -8.07 8.04
CA LYS A 280 24.38 -8.07 8.38
C LYS A 280 24.84 -6.76 8.99
N THR A 281 24.41 -5.62 8.43
CA THR A 281 24.75 -4.28 8.96
C THR A 281 24.21 -4.06 10.37
N LEU A 282 23.03 -4.62 10.66
CA LEU A 282 22.37 -4.56 11.98
C LEU A 282 22.89 -5.64 12.96
N GLY A 283 23.81 -6.51 12.53
CA GLY A 283 24.31 -7.62 13.35
C GLY A 283 23.26 -8.70 13.62
N LEU A 284 22.26 -8.82 12.74
CA LEU A 284 21.18 -9.80 12.88
C LEU A 284 21.49 -11.06 12.08
N THR A 285 21.13 -12.19 12.64
CA THR A 285 21.14 -13.49 11.95
C THR A 285 19.72 -13.79 11.49
N VAL A 286 19.51 -13.94 10.21
CA VAL A 286 18.21 -14.35 9.66
C VAL A 286 18.04 -15.85 9.87
N PRO A 287 16.94 -16.34 10.48
CA PRO A 287 16.67 -17.75 10.58
C PRO A 287 16.53 -18.41 9.20
N LEU A 288 17.12 -19.58 9.02
CA LEU A 288 17.04 -20.33 7.75
C LEU A 288 15.59 -20.59 7.31
N THR A 289 14.68 -20.77 8.26
CA THR A 289 13.24 -20.92 8.01
C THR A 289 12.64 -19.73 7.28
N LEU A 290 13.07 -18.51 7.61
CA LEU A 290 12.63 -17.28 6.92
C LEU A 290 13.31 -17.11 5.57
N GLU A 291 14.59 -17.43 5.45
CA GLU A 291 15.30 -17.37 4.16
C GLU A 291 14.68 -18.31 3.12
N VAL A 292 14.36 -19.54 3.53
CA VAL A 292 13.73 -20.55 2.65
C VAL A 292 12.28 -20.16 2.32
N ALA A 293 11.58 -19.49 3.23
CA ALA A 293 10.21 -19.03 3.00
C ALA A 293 10.13 -17.72 2.19
N ALA A 294 11.25 -17.01 2.01
CA ALA A 294 11.27 -15.75 1.28
C ALA A 294 11.10 -15.96 -0.23
N ASP A 295 10.25 -15.13 -0.83
CA ASP A 295 10.09 -15.07 -2.29
C ASP A 295 11.29 -14.38 -2.96
N GLU A 296 11.95 -13.49 -2.21
CA GLU A 296 13.17 -12.81 -2.65
C GLU A 296 14.10 -12.52 -1.48
N VAL A 297 15.38 -12.79 -1.69
CA VAL A 297 16.47 -12.47 -0.76
C VAL A 297 17.46 -11.53 -1.46
N ILE A 298 17.68 -10.34 -0.87
CA ILE A 298 18.60 -9.32 -1.37
C ILE A 298 19.96 -9.53 -0.70
N GLU A 299 20.98 -9.90 -1.50
CA GLU A 299 22.37 -10.15 -1.09
C GLU A 299 23.28 -8.93 -1.33
#